data_3f559bcacc2dfc9422f39e65755f053f
#
_entry.id   3f559bcacc2dfc9422f39e65755f053f
#
_cell.length_a   1.000
_cell.length_b   1.000
_cell.length_c   1.000
_cell.angle_alpha   90.00
_cell.angle_beta   90.00
_cell.angle_gamma   90.00
#
_symmetry.space_group_name_H-M   'P 1'
#
loop_
_entity.id
_entity.type
_entity.pdbx_description
1 polymer ?
#
loop_
_entity_poly.entity_id
_entity_poly.type
_entity_poly.pdbx_seq_one_letter_code
_entity_poly.pdbx_strand_id
1 'polypeptide(L)'
;FINGQFQGLSRDAMQSNLTNQLDALQKCGVNAVIFQVRGEADAFYESPYEPWSRYLTGRQGQRPAPYWDPLAWMVDECHKRGMELHAWINPFRAKTKGTTELAATHPYVQHPERFFKYDNLILFDPGMAENRKYICSIAADIVRRYDVDGLHIDDYFYPYPVAGLSIPDAETYAAHRNGIADINDWRRYNVNTFIQMLGDSIHAVKPWVKFGVSPFGIYHNIKEGTNLPGSKTKGLQNYDDLYADVLFWVNNGWVDYLVPQIYWEIGHPAADYDELMAQEKAEKEKE
;
A
#
# COMPACT_ATOMS: atom_id res chain seq x y z
N PHE A 1 4.37 11.71 -0.86
CA PHE A 1 4.13 12.14 -2.26
C PHE A 1 3.28 11.12 -2.99
N ILE A 2 2.18 11.55 -3.56
CA ILE A 2 1.26 10.72 -4.34
C ILE A 2 1.32 11.06 -5.82
N ASN A 3 1.10 10.06 -6.67
CA ASN A 3 1.23 10.22 -8.12
C ASN A 3 0.22 11.21 -8.75
N GLY A 4 -0.96 11.38 -8.16
CA GLY A 4 -1.99 12.29 -8.68
C GLY A 4 -1.57 13.76 -8.74
N GLN A 5 -0.59 14.20 -7.95
CA GLN A 5 -0.09 15.58 -7.96
C GLN A 5 0.65 15.96 -9.25
N PHE A 6 1.04 14.98 -10.07
CA PHE A 6 1.81 15.20 -11.30
C PHE A 6 0.94 15.34 -12.56
N GLN A 7 -0.35 15.06 -12.46
CA GLN A 7 -1.25 15.05 -13.60
C GLN A 7 -1.21 16.40 -14.37
N GLY A 8 -0.94 16.30 -15.66
CA GLY A 8 -0.91 17.47 -16.57
C GLY A 8 0.38 18.30 -16.54
N LEU A 9 1.39 17.90 -15.78
CA LEU A 9 2.68 18.59 -15.72
C LEU A 9 3.66 18.04 -16.76
N SER A 10 4.52 18.92 -17.30
CA SER A 10 5.70 18.50 -18.06
C SER A 10 6.74 17.88 -17.12
N ARG A 11 7.71 17.12 -17.68
CA ARG A 11 8.85 16.59 -16.90
C ARG A 11 9.53 17.69 -16.07
N ASP A 12 9.88 18.81 -16.71
CA ASP A 12 10.65 19.88 -16.05
C ASP A 12 9.81 20.55 -14.95
N ALA A 13 8.50 20.69 -15.16
CA ALA A 13 7.58 21.20 -14.14
C ALA A 13 7.43 20.21 -12.97
N MET A 14 7.36 18.90 -13.23
CA MET A 14 7.34 17.88 -12.19
C MET A 14 8.62 17.91 -11.35
N GLN A 15 9.79 17.93 -12.00
CA GLN A 15 11.09 17.98 -11.33
C GLN A 15 11.25 19.24 -10.51
N SER A 16 10.90 20.40 -11.06
CA SER A 16 10.96 21.69 -10.34
C SER A 16 10.03 21.68 -9.10
N ASN A 17 8.82 21.17 -9.27
CA ASN A 17 7.84 21.07 -8.16
C ASN A 17 8.37 20.16 -7.04
N LEU A 18 8.88 18.97 -7.38
CA LEU A 18 9.46 18.02 -6.43
C LEU A 18 10.69 18.59 -5.74
N THR A 19 11.61 19.23 -6.48
CA THR A 19 12.80 19.87 -5.91
C THR A 19 12.40 20.91 -4.85
N ASN A 20 11.44 21.79 -5.18
CA ASN A 20 10.98 22.80 -4.24
C ASN A 20 10.37 22.21 -2.97
N GLN A 21 9.58 21.13 -3.11
CA GLN A 21 9.00 20.41 -1.96
C GLN A 21 10.10 19.76 -1.12
N LEU A 22 11.06 19.05 -1.72
CA LEU A 22 12.16 18.41 -1.02
C LEU A 22 13.02 19.42 -0.27
N ASP A 23 13.33 20.58 -0.87
CA ASP A 23 14.08 21.65 -0.23
C ASP A 23 13.35 22.24 0.99
N ALA A 24 12.03 22.39 0.87
CA ALA A 24 11.20 22.84 1.99
C ALA A 24 11.15 21.80 3.13
N LEU A 25 10.98 20.53 2.81
CA LEU A 25 10.97 19.43 3.78
C LEU A 25 12.32 19.27 4.48
N GLN A 26 13.42 19.40 3.76
CA GLN A 26 14.77 19.37 4.34
C GLN A 26 14.96 20.47 5.40
N LYS A 27 14.48 21.69 5.12
CA LYS A 27 14.54 22.82 6.07
C LYS A 27 13.70 22.56 7.32
N CYS A 28 12.67 21.73 7.23
CA CYS A 28 11.83 21.32 8.35
C CYS A 28 12.39 20.11 9.13
N GLY A 29 13.55 19.59 8.74
CA GLY A 29 14.19 18.44 9.40
C GLY A 29 13.63 17.09 8.99
N VAL A 30 12.87 17.01 7.90
CA VAL A 30 12.39 15.73 7.34
C VAL A 30 13.57 14.94 6.80
N ASN A 31 13.67 13.66 7.18
CA ASN A 31 14.78 12.78 6.82
C ASN A 31 14.35 11.52 6.06
N ALA A 32 13.06 11.34 5.79
CA ALA A 32 12.54 10.26 4.97
C ALA A 32 11.34 10.72 4.15
N VAL A 33 11.22 10.21 2.93
CA VAL A 33 10.14 10.52 1.99
C VAL A 33 9.49 9.23 1.53
N ILE A 34 8.17 9.13 1.65
CA ILE A 34 7.37 8.05 1.08
C ILE A 34 6.82 8.54 -0.26
N PHE A 35 7.22 7.87 -1.35
CA PHE A 35 6.90 8.24 -2.72
C PHE A 35 6.11 7.16 -3.43
N GLN A 36 4.86 7.44 -3.82
CA GLN A 36 4.00 6.50 -4.51
C GLN A 36 4.50 6.23 -5.93
N VAL A 37 4.93 5.00 -6.18
CA VAL A 37 5.52 4.58 -7.47
C VAL A 37 4.65 3.55 -8.20
N ARG A 38 3.63 3.00 -7.54
CA ARG A 38 2.68 2.05 -8.11
C ARG A 38 1.29 2.26 -7.49
N GLY A 39 0.38 2.90 -8.22
CA GLY A 39 -0.94 3.27 -7.71
C GLY A 39 -2.08 2.37 -8.20
N GLU A 40 -2.04 1.94 -9.46
CA GLU A 40 -3.14 1.25 -10.16
C GLU A 40 -2.61 0.11 -11.05
N ALA A 41 -1.72 -0.74 -10.54
CA ALA A 41 -0.98 -1.72 -11.33
C ALA A 41 -0.30 -1.06 -12.53
N ASP A 42 0.30 0.09 -12.29
CA ASP A 42 1.06 0.91 -13.22
C ASP A 42 2.27 1.53 -12.50
N ALA A 43 3.25 2.03 -13.22
CA ALA A 43 4.53 2.36 -12.66
C ALA A 43 4.99 3.80 -12.95
N PHE A 44 5.65 4.42 -11.94
CA PHE A 44 6.45 5.65 -12.04
C PHE A 44 7.93 5.37 -12.26
N TYR A 45 8.24 4.24 -12.89
CA TYR A 45 9.58 3.79 -13.26
C TYR A 45 9.46 2.84 -14.45
N GLU A 46 10.56 2.52 -15.10
CA GLU A 46 10.56 1.54 -16.21
C GLU A 46 10.37 0.12 -15.68
N SER A 47 9.10 -0.30 -15.56
CA SER A 47 8.74 -1.62 -15.05
C SER A 47 8.75 -2.67 -16.15
N PRO A 48 9.32 -3.88 -15.93
CA PRO A 48 9.16 -5.02 -16.84
C PRO A 48 7.81 -5.72 -16.69
N TYR A 49 7.01 -5.36 -15.67
CA TYR A 49 5.75 -6.03 -15.32
C TYR A 49 4.51 -5.25 -15.70
N GLU A 50 4.54 -3.91 -15.55
CA GLU A 50 3.36 -3.07 -15.58
C GLU A 50 3.59 -1.83 -16.44
N PRO A 51 2.51 -1.27 -17.04
CA PRO A 51 2.63 -0.09 -17.90
C PRO A 51 3.04 1.17 -17.13
N TRP A 52 3.57 2.15 -17.85
CA TRP A 52 3.78 3.50 -17.33
C TRP A 52 2.46 4.12 -16.85
N SER A 53 2.51 4.82 -15.72
CA SER A 53 1.34 5.46 -15.14
C SER A 53 0.83 6.62 -16.01
N ARG A 54 -0.49 6.74 -16.12
CA ARG A 54 -1.16 7.84 -16.82
C ARG A 54 -0.85 9.22 -16.22
N TYR A 55 -0.51 9.28 -14.97
CA TYR A 55 -0.17 10.53 -14.28
C TYR A 55 1.11 11.20 -14.81
N LEU A 56 1.98 10.46 -15.48
CA LEU A 56 3.19 10.98 -16.07
C LEU A 56 2.99 11.64 -17.43
N THR A 57 2.03 11.17 -18.21
CA THR A 57 1.88 11.56 -19.62
C THR A 57 0.43 11.86 -20.02
N GLY A 58 -0.53 11.61 -19.11
CA GLY A 58 -1.95 11.68 -19.38
C GLY A 58 -2.54 10.36 -19.93
N ARG A 59 -1.68 9.41 -20.37
CA ARG A 59 -2.12 8.12 -20.94
C ARG A 59 -1.31 6.97 -20.34
N GLN A 60 -2.00 5.95 -19.82
CA GLN A 60 -1.34 4.77 -19.28
C GLN A 60 -0.62 3.99 -20.40
N GLY A 61 0.56 3.49 -20.10
CA GLY A 61 1.43 2.77 -21.05
C GLY A 61 2.28 3.65 -21.95
N GLN A 62 2.06 4.96 -21.92
CA GLN A 62 2.89 5.90 -22.69
C GLN A 62 4.16 6.24 -21.91
N ARG A 63 5.32 5.91 -22.49
CA ARG A 63 6.63 6.29 -21.96
C ARG A 63 6.80 7.81 -21.91
N PRO A 64 7.37 8.38 -20.84
CA PRO A 64 7.64 9.81 -20.78
C PRO A 64 8.56 10.31 -21.91
N ALA A 65 8.22 11.45 -22.49
CA ALA A 65 9.01 12.12 -23.51
C ALA A 65 9.11 13.62 -23.20
N PRO A 66 10.30 14.17 -22.92
CA PRO A 66 11.61 13.50 -22.89
C PRO A 66 11.68 12.41 -21.84
N TYR A 67 12.44 11.35 -22.12
CA TYR A 67 12.59 10.22 -21.19
C TYR A 67 13.21 10.62 -19.86
N TRP A 68 12.66 10.09 -18.78
CA TRP A 68 13.22 10.07 -17.45
C TRP A 68 12.60 8.93 -16.64
N ASP A 69 13.30 8.48 -15.62
CA ASP A 69 12.79 7.52 -14.64
C ASP A 69 12.51 8.28 -13.33
N PRO A 70 11.21 8.50 -12.98
CA PRO A 70 10.88 9.27 -11.79
C PRO A 70 11.39 8.67 -10.49
N LEU A 71 11.38 7.33 -10.37
CA LEU A 71 11.88 6.68 -9.16
C LEU A 71 13.38 6.84 -9.00
N ALA A 72 14.17 6.58 -10.06
CA ALA A 72 15.60 6.78 -10.03
C ALA A 72 15.96 8.23 -9.69
N TRP A 73 15.28 9.18 -10.33
CA TRP A 73 15.49 10.61 -10.08
C TRP A 73 15.15 11.02 -8.64
N MET A 74 14.05 10.50 -8.07
CA MET A 74 13.66 10.79 -6.69
C MET A 74 14.62 10.19 -5.66
N VAL A 75 15.14 8.98 -5.90
CA VAL A 75 16.19 8.39 -5.05
C VAL A 75 17.40 9.33 -4.99
N ASP A 76 17.91 9.76 -6.15
CA ASP A 76 19.05 10.65 -6.23
C ASP A 76 18.78 11.99 -5.52
N GLU A 77 17.62 12.60 -5.75
CA GLU A 77 17.27 13.89 -5.14
C GLU A 77 17.06 13.80 -3.61
N CYS A 78 16.52 12.71 -3.12
CA CYS A 78 16.41 12.47 -1.67
C CYS A 78 17.80 12.26 -1.04
N HIS A 79 18.62 11.40 -1.62
CA HIS A 79 19.96 11.09 -1.11
C HIS A 79 20.90 12.31 -1.12
N LYS A 80 20.84 13.18 -2.15
CA LYS A 80 21.57 14.47 -2.16
C LYS A 80 21.22 15.36 -0.97
N ARG A 81 20.05 15.21 -0.38
CA ARG A 81 19.57 15.97 0.77
C ARG A 81 19.71 15.24 2.12
N GLY A 82 20.30 14.05 2.12
CA GLY A 82 20.41 13.20 3.31
C GLY A 82 19.07 12.63 3.78
N MET A 83 18.13 12.44 2.83
CA MET A 83 16.82 11.85 3.10
C MET A 83 16.76 10.40 2.58
N GLU A 84 16.11 9.52 3.32
CA GLU A 84 15.71 8.20 2.83
C GLU A 84 14.57 8.33 1.81
N LEU A 85 14.53 7.44 0.81
CA LEU A 85 13.38 7.25 -0.07
C LEU A 85 12.76 5.87 0.16
N HIS A 86 11.48 5.85 0.52
CA HIS A 86 10.67 4.66 0.63
C HIS A 86 9.69 4.60 -0.55
N ALA A 87 9.86 3.59 -1.41
CA ALA A 87 8.97 3.39 -2.55
C ALA A 87 7.62 2.84 -2.09
N TRP A 88 6.55 3.60 -2.31
CA TRP A 88 5.20 3.19 -1.93
C TRP A 88 4.50 2.54 -3.10
N ILE A 89 4.05 1.32 -2.90
CA ILE A 89 3.20 0.57 -3.82
C ILE A 89 1.82 0.35 -3.19
N ASN A 90 0.75 0.52 -3.96
CA ASN A 90 -0.57 0.01 -3.60
C ASN A 90 -0.62 -1.47 -4.04
N PRO A 91 -0.78 -2.44 -3.13
CA PRO A 91 -0.57 -3.83 -3.52
C PRO A 91 -1.66 -4.39 -4.45
N PHE A 92 -2.94 -4.23 -4.10
CA PHE A 92 -4.02 -4.95 -4.79
C PHE A 92 -4.89 -4.08 -5.71
N ARG A 93 -4.75 -2.77 -5.67
CA ARG A 93 -5.52 -1.89 -6.54
C ARG A 93 -5.00 -1.96 -7.99
N ALA A 94 -5.91 -2.24 -8.93
CA ALA A 94 -5.61 -2.27 -10.36
C ALA A 94 -6.27 -1.13 -11.15
N LYS A 95 -7.41 -0.61 -10.66
CA LYS A 95 -8.11 0.51 -11.29
C LYS A 95 -8.95 1.26 -10.26
N THR A 96 -8.93 2.58 -10.33
CA THR A 96 -9.81 3.45 -9.56
C THR A 96 -10.86 4.11 -10.45
N LYS A 97 -11.83 4.81 -9.85
CA LYS A 97 -12.90 5.55 -10.56
C LYS A 97 -12.34 6.56 -11.58
N GLY A 98 -11.18 7.16 -11.28
CA GLY A 98 -10.58 8.19 -12.15
C GLY A 98 -9.92 7.66 -13.42
N THR A 99 -9.70 6.35 -13.54
CA THR A 99 -9.05 5.72 -14.69
C THR A 99 -10.10 5.21 -15.66
N THR A 100 -10.19 5.80 -16.85
CA THR A 100 -11.19 5.46 -17.87
C THR A 100 -10.68 4.41 -18.86
N GLU A 101 -9.37 4.46 -19.19
CA GLU A 101 -8.73 3.55 -20.14
C GLU A 101 -7.55 2.84 -19.51
N LEU A 102 -7.40 1.56 -19.81
CA LEU A 102 -6.26 0.75 -19.41
C LEU A 102 -5.37 0.43 -20.61
N ALA A 103 -4.07 0.44 -20.42
CA ALA A 103 -3.12 0.01 -21.45
C ALA A 103 -3.32 -1.48 -21.79
N ALA A 104 -3.06 -1.86 -23.04
CA ALA A 104 -3.16 -3.26 -23.48
C ALA A 104 -2.24 -4.21 -22.66
N THR A 105 -1.14 -3.69 -22.12
CA THR A 105 -0.19 -4.42 -21.26
C THR A 105 -0.57 -4.41 -19.77
N HIS A 106 -1.70 -3.79 -19.40
CA HIS A 106 -2.15 -3.75 -18.01
C HIS A 106 -2.55 -5.16 -17.53
N PRO A 107 -2.15 -5.60 -16.31
CA PRO A 107 -2.40 -6.95 -15.81
C PRO A 107 -3.87 -7.39 -15.88
N TYR A 108 -4.82 -6.49 -15.59
CA TYR A 108 -6.25 -6.80 -15.71
C TYR A 108 -6.68 -7.07 -17.15
N VAL A 109 -6.10 -6.39 -18.13
CA VAL A 109 -6.42 -6.61 -19.55
C VAL A 109 -5.86 -7.95 -20.01
N GLN A 110 -4.70 -8.34 -19.51
CA GLN A 110 -4.03 -9.59 -19.86
C GLN A 110 -4.62 -10.81 -19.14
N HIS A 111 -5.06 -10.66 -17.88
CA HIS A 111 -5.49 -11.74 -16.99
C HIS A 111 -6.70 -11.32 -16.15
N PRO A 112 -7.86 -11.03 -16.76
CA PRO A 112 -9.04 -10.53 -16.04
C PRO A 112 -9.57 -11.52 -14.98
N GLU A 113 -9.31 -12.82 -15.14
CA GLU A 113 -9.68 -13.90 -14.20
C GLU A 113 -9.01 -13.79 -12.83
N ARG A 114 -7.95 -13.01 -12.72
CA ARG A 114 -7.18 -12.80 -11.48
C ARG A 114 -7.73 -11.67 -10.61
N PHE A 115 -8.80 -11.02 -11.06
CA PHE A 115 -9.32 -9.80 -10.45
C PHE A 115 -10.79 -9.91 -10.17
N PHE A 116 -11.26 -9.08 -9.26
CA PHE A 116 -12.67 -8.81 -9.09
C PHE A 116 -12.99 -7.32 -9.20
N LYS A 117 -14.25 -7.03 -9.54
CA LYS A 117 -14.80 -5.66 -9.56
C LYS A 117 -15.58 -5.43 -8.27
N TYR A 118 -15.35 -4.29 -7.64
CA TYR A 118 -16.07 -3.88 -6.45
C TYR A 118 -16.37 -2.38 -6.52
N ASP A 119 -17.65 -2.02 -6.62
CA ASP A 119 -18.09 -0.66 -6.93
C ASP A 119 -17.38 -0.12 -8.19
N ASN A 120 -16.62 0.95 -8.07
CA ASN A 120 -15.87 1.57 -9.16
C ASN A 120 -14.40 1.09 -9.25
N LEU A 121 -14.03 0.11 -8.44
CA LEU A 121 -12.67 -0.42 -8.35
C LEU A 121 -12.52 -1.72 -9.14
N ILE A 122 -11.30 -1.97 -9.60
CA ILE A 122 -10.83 -3.30 -9.98
C ILE A 122 -9.64 -3.62 -9.07
N LEU A 123 -9.68 -4.78 -8.43
CA LEU A 123 -8.65 -5.23 -7.51
C LEU A 123 -8.15 -6.61 -7.92
N PHE A 124 -6.85 -6.84 -7.72
CA PHE A 124 -6.35 -8.22 -7.64
C PHE A 124 -7.06 -8.95 -6.50
N ASP A 125 -7.46 -10.19 -6.72
CA ASP A 125 -8.02 -11.02 -5.65
C ASP A 125 -6.91 -11.45 -4.68
N PRO A 126 -6.91 -10.99 -3.41
CA PRO A 126 -5.88 -11.37 -2.44
C PRO A 126 -5.92 -12.86 -2.07
N GLY A 127 -7.06 -13.53 -2.30
CA GLY A 127 -7.22 -14.97 -2.10
C GLY A 127 -6.40 -15.82 -3.04
N MET A 128 -6.01 -15.29 -4.19
CA MET A 128 -5.21 -16.00 -5.20
C MET A 128 -3.71 -15.93 -4.87
N ALA A 129 -3.09 -17.06 -4.63
CA ALA A 129 -1.65 -17.14 -4.30
C ALA A 129 -0.75 -16.57 -5.39
N GLU A 130 -1.14 -16.70 -6.66
CA GLU A 130 -0.40 -16.14 -7.79
C GLU A 130 -0.36 -14.61 -7.79
N ASN A 131 -1.43 -13.94 -7.34
CA ASN A 131 -1.48 -12.50 -7.20
C ASN A 131 -0.52 -12.01 -6.10
N ARG A 132 -0.50 -12.68 -4.95
CA ARG A 132 0.44 -12.37 -3.88
C ARG A 132 1.89 -12.52 -4.34
N LYS A 133 2.21 -13.61 -5.05
CA LYS A 133 3.54 -13.84 -5.64
C LYS A 133 3.91 -12.79 -6.67
N TYR A 134 2.97 -12.42 -7.54
CA TYR A 134 3.18 -11.39 -8.57
C TYR A 134 3.56 -10.04 -7.95
N ILE A 135 2.82 -9.60 -6.93
CA ILE A 135 3.10 -8.33 -6.25
C ILE A 135 4.45 -8.38 -5.50
N CYS A 136 4.77 -9.50 -4.87
CA CYS A 136 6.10 -9.70 -4.27
C CYS A 136 7.22 -9.63 -5.30
N SER A 137 7.01 -10.13 -6.52
CA SER A 137 8.00 -10.03 -7.61
C SER A 137 8.24 -8.59 -8.05
N ILE A 138 7.18 -7.76 -8.08
CA ILE A 138 7.30 -6.31 -8.36
C ILE A 138 8.12 -5.62 -7.27
N ALA A 139 7.82 -5.88 -6.01
CA ALA A 139 8.57 -5.31 -4.90
C ALA A 139 10.05 -5.71 -4.92
N ALA A 140 10.33 -6.99 -5.16
CA ALA A 140 11.69 -7.50 -5.30
C ALA A 140 12.43 -6.87 -6.50
N ASP A 141 11.74 -6.59 -7.61
CA ASP A 141 12.32 -5.90 -8.77
C ASP A 141 12.70 -4.46 -8.43
N ILE A 142 11.81 -3.71 -7.76
CA ILE A 142 12.09 -2.35 -7.30
C ILE A 142 13.33 -2.34 -6.41
N VAL A 143 13.35 -3.17 -5.38
CA VAL A 143 14.45 -3.24 -4.40
C VAL A 143 15.76 -3.64 -5.06
N ARG A 144 15.74 -4.55 -6.04
CA ARG A 144 16.94 -5.00 -6.76
C ARG A 144 17.54 -3.90 -7.63
N ARG A 145 16.70 -3.16 -8.34
CA ARG A 145 17.13 -2.23 -9.39
C ARG A 145 17.37 -0.81 -8.91
N TYR A 146 16.71 -0.40 -7.83
CA TYR A 146 16.81 0.96 -7.29
C TYR A 146 17.45 0.96 -5.91
N ASP A 147 18.11 2.05 -5.57
CA ASP A 147 18.72 2.25 -4.25
C ASP A 147 17.70 2.89 -3.29
N VAL A 148 16.56 2.22 -3.15
CA VAL A 148 15.53 2.62 -2.18
C VAL A 148 15.93 2.19 -0.78
N ASP A 149 15.62 3.02 0.21
CA ASP A 149 15.89 2.75 1.63
C ASP A 149 14.76 1.94 2.28
N GLY A 150 13.58 2.00 1.69
CA GLY A 150 12.42 1.23 2.12
C GLY A 150 11.43 0.93 1.00
N LEU A 151 10.62 -0.09 1.22
CA LEU A 151 9.40 -0.37 0.49
C LEU A 151 8.22 -0.17 1.43
N HIS A 152 7.20 0.55 0.97
CA HIS A 152 6.05 0.93 1.77
C HIS A 152 4.75 0.51 1.08
N ILE A 153 3.78 0.04 1.87
CA ILE A 153 2.41 -0.22 1.40
C ILE A 153 1.40 0.52 2.28
N ASP A 154 0.24 0.79 1.71
CA ASP A 154 -0.92 1.34 2.41
C ASP A 154 -1.86 0.26 2.95
N ASP A 155 -3.10 0.63 3.28
CA ASP A 155 -4.11 -0.21 3.90
C ASP A 155 -5.13 -0.82 2.91
N TYR A 156 -4.91 -0.69 1.61
CA TYR A 156 -5.84 -1.20 0.60
C TYR A 156 -5.55 -2.67 0.24
N PHE A 157 -5.87 -3.59 1.18
CA PHE A 157 -5.78 -5.04 0.96
C PHE A 157 -7.05 -5.57 0.30
N TYR A 158 -8.12 -5.72 1.06
CA TYR A 158 -9.48 -5.84 0.57
C TYR A 158 -10.12 -4.45 0.45
N PRO A 159 -11.19 -4.30 -0.36
CA PRO A 159 -11.81 -2.98 -0.54
C PRO A 159 -12.49 -2.50 0.75
N TYR A 160 -12.54 -1.19 0.92
CA TYR A 160 -13.35 -0.57 1.97
C TYR A 160 -14.82 -0.96 1.79
N PRO A 161 -15.54 -1.25 2.88
CA PRO A 161 -16.94 -1.66 2.80
C PRO A 161 -17.81 -0.59 2.15
N VAL A 162 -18.64 -0.99 1.19
CA VAL A 162 -19.67 -0.17 0.59
C VAL A 162 -21.02 -0.77 0.97
N ALA A 163 -21.94 0.08 1.48
CA ALA A 163 -23.26 -0.38 1.91
C ALA A 163 -23.99 -1.12 0.79
N GLY A 164 -24.49 -2.31 1.09
CA GLY A 164 -25.21 -3.16 0.15
C GLY A 164 -24.34 -3.95 -0.83
N LEU A 165 -23.01 -3.83 -0.77
CA LEU A 165 -22.09 -4.64 -1.57
C LEU A 165 -21.38 -5.69 -0.73
N SER A 166 -21.21 -6.87 -1.32
CA SER A 166 -20.36 -7.94 -0.78
C SER A 166 -19.12 -8.09 -1.64
N ILE A 167 -17.99 -8.45 -1.02
CA ILE A 167 -16.75 -8.76 -1.76
C ILE A 167 -17.01 -10.01 -2.59
N PRO A 168 -16.77 -10.00 -3.92
CA PRO A 168 -17.11 -11.12 -4.80
C PRO A 168 -15.99 -12.17 -4.86
N ASP A 169 -15.58 -12.68 -3.70
CA ASP A 169 -14.50 -13.67 -3.52
C ASP A 169 -14.99 -15.06 -3.09
N ALA A 170 -16.30 -15.32 -3.15
CA ALA A 170 -16.89 -16.57 -2.69
C ALA A 170 -16.37 -17.80 -3.46
N GLU A 171 -16.16 -17.69 -4.76
CA GLU A 171 -15.61 -18.78 -5.57
C GLU A 171 -14.14 -19.05 -5.22
N THR A 172 -13.34 -17.99 -5.05
CA THR A 172 -11.94 -18.10 -4.62
C THR A 172 -11.86 -18.72 -3.22
N TYR A 173 -12.74 -18.30 -2.31
CA TYR A 173 -12.84 -18.90 -0.98
C TYR A 173 -13.17 -20.39 -1.06
N ALA A 174 -14.18 -20.78 -1.84
CA ALA A 174 -14.56 -22.18 -2.00
C ALA A 174 -13.42 -23.05 -2.52
N ALA A 175 -12.62 -22.51 -3.46
CA ALA A 175 -11.50 -23.21 -4.08
C ALA A 175 -10.24 -23.26 -3.19
N HIS A 176 -10.00 -22.23 -2.36
CA HIS A 176 -8.70 -22.00 -1.69
C HIS A 176 -8.81 -21.77 -0.17
N ARG A 177 -9.91 -22.16 0.46
CA ARG A 177 -10.10 -21.94 1.91
C ARG A 177 -9.12 -22.68 2.84
N ASN A 178 -8.42 -23.69 2.34
CA ASN A 178 -7.37 -24.43 3.08
C ASN A 178 -7.84 -24.95 4.46
N GLY A 179 -9.11 -25.36 4.57
CA GLY A 179 -9.69 -25.81 5.84
C GLY A 179 -10.19 -24.71 6.78
N ILE A 180 -10.01 -23.44 6.44
CA ILE A 180 -10.52 -22.30 7.22
C ILE A 180 -12.03 -22.17 6.98
N ALA A 181 -12.82 -22.26 8.07
CA ALA A 181 -14.27 -22.32 7.98
C ALA A 181 -14.94 -20.95 7.85
N ASP A 182 -14.36 -19.92 8.46
CA ASP A 182 -14.86 -18.54 8.40
C ASP A 182 -14.18 -17.76 7.27
N ILE A 183 -14.96 -17.08 6.44
CA ILE A 183 -14.45 -16.33 5.30
C ILE A 183 -13.63 -15.11 5.72
N ASN A 184 -13.96 -14.48 6.87
CA ASN A 184 -13.21 -13.31 7.33
C ASN A 184 -11.85 -13.73 7.90
N ASP A 185 -11.78 -14.89 8.58
CA ASP A 185 -10.52 -15.49 9.00
C ASP A 185 -9.66 -15.88 7.80
N TRP A 186 -10.28 -16.39 6.73
CA TRP A 186 -9.57 -16.70 5.49
C TRP A 186 -9.06 -15.45 4.79
N ARG A 187 -9.80 -14.35 4.78
CA ARG A 187 -9.32 -13.07 4.25
C ARG A 187 -8.13 -12.55 5.05
N ARG A 188 -8.19 -12.60 6.40
CA ARG A 188 -7.04 -12.25 7.26
C ARG A 188 -5.84 -13.15 7.00
N TYR A 189 -6.06 -14.45 6.85
CA TYR A 189 -5.00 -15.39 6.48
C TYR A 189 -4.32 -15.01 5.16
N ASN A 190 -5.08 -14.60 4.14
CA ASN A 190 -4.52 -14.19 2.85
C ASN A 190 -3.67 -12.92 2.98
N VAL A 191 -4.15 -11.93 3.73
CA VAL A 191 -3.40 -10.69 3.98
C VAL A 191 -2.16 -10.97 4.80
N ASN A 192 -2.25 -11.74 5.90
CA ASN A 192 -1.11 -12.13 6.72
C ASN A 192 -0.04 -12.87 5.90
N THR A 193 -0.46 -13.82 5.07
CA THR A 193 0.44 -14.55 4.18
C THR A 193 1.14 -13.60 3.20
N PHE A 194 0.41 -12.63 2.65
CA PHE A 194 0.98 -11.63 1.74
C PHE A 194 2.02 -10.76 2.44
N ILE A 195 1.73 -10.25 3.64
CA ILE A 195 2.66 -9.40 4.42
C ILE A 195 3.97 -10.15 4.71
N GLN A 196 3.88 -11.38 5.20
CA GLN A 196 5.06 -12.21 5.43
C GLN A 196 5.86 -12.42 4.15
N MET A 197 5.22 -12.87 3.07
CA MET A 197 5.88 -13.10 1.78
C MET A 197 6.54 -11.83 1.24
N LEU A 198 5.92 -10.67 1.42
CA LEU A 198 6.43 -9.40 0.93
C LEU A 198 7.70 -8.99 1.70
N GLY A 199 7.69 -9.06 3.03
CA GLY A 199 8.86 -8.81 3.86
C GLY A 199 10.02 -9.76 3.52
N ASP A 200 9.73 -11.06 3.44
CA ASP A 200 10.71 -12.07 3.05
C ASP A 200 11.32 -11.78 1.67
N SER A 201 10.48 -11.37 0.70
CA SER A 201 10.93 -11.06 -0.67
C SER A 201 11.82 -9.82 -0.73
N ILE A 202 11.55 -8.80 0.06
CA ILE A 202 12.35 -7.58 0.16
C ILE A 202 13.72 -7.91 0.80
N HIS A 203 13.71 -8.54 1.97
CA HIS A 203 14.92 -8.83 2.73
C HIS A 203 15.81 -9.89 2.07
N ALA A 204 15.24 -10.81 1.28
CA ALA A 204 16.02 -11.74 0.47
C ALA A 204 16.85 -11.04 -0.64
N VAL A 205 16.41 -9.88 -1.13
CA VAL A 205 17.14 -9.09 -2.12
C VAL A 205 18.15 -8.16 -1.48
N LYS A 206 17.70 -7.36 -0.49
CA LYS A 206 18.52 -6.40 0.27
C LYS A 206 18.05 -6.39 1.73
N PRO A 207 18.75 -7.06 2.66
CA PRO A 207 18.29 -7.22 4.05
C PRO A 207 18.25 -5.92 4.85
N TRP A 208 18.86 -4.85 4.35
CA TRP A 208 18.84 -3.52 4.99
C TRP A 208 17.71 -2.61 4.51
N VAL A 209 16.98 -2.98 3.46
CA VAL A 209 15.82 -2.20 2.99
C VAL A 209 14.64 -2.44 3.91
N LYS A 210 14.10 -1.36 4.46
CA LYS A 210 12.98 -1.40 5.41
C LYS A 210 11.67 -1.76 4.72
N PHE A 211 10.85 -2.58 5.36
CA PHE A 211 9.48 -2.82 4.94
C PHE A 211 8.50 -2.14 5.90
N GLY A 212 7.73 -1.17 5.39
CA GLY A 212 6.77 -0.40 6.17
C GLY A 212 5.35 -0.50 5.68
N VAL A 213 4.40 -0.32 6.61
CA VAL A 213 2.97 -0.32 6.32
C VAL A 213 2.31 0.91 6.95
N SER A 214 1.42 1.59 6.18
CA SER A 214 0.49 2.58 6.73
C SER A 214 -0.90 1.95 6.87
N PRO A 215 -1.19 1.27 7.98
CA PRO A 215 -2.51 0.69 8.22
C PRO A 215 -3.53 1.78 8.52
N PHE A 216 -4.82 1.45 8.42
CA PHE A 216 -5.88 2.34 8.90
C PHE A 216 -5.68 2.65 10.39
N GLY A 217 -6.10 3.85 10.84
CA GLY A 217 -5.79 4.34 12.18
C GLY A 217 -6.46 3.61 13.35
N ILE A 218 -7.52 2.84 13.12
CA ILE A 218 -8.20 2.02 14.12
C ILE A 218 -7.86 0.55 13.87
N TYR A 219 -7.20 -0.10 14.82
CA TYR A 219 -6.96 -1.53 14.74
C TYR A 219 -8.24 -2.32 14.93
N HIS A 220 -8.89 -2.17 16.08
CA HIS A 220 -10.13 -2.84 16.44
C HIS A 220 -10.93 -1.97 17.42
N ASN A 221 -12.25 -1.86 17.22
CA ASN A 221 -13.15 -1.23 18.20
C ASN A 221 -13.41 -2.21 19.34
N ILE A 222 -13.23 -1.79 20.60
CA ILE A 222 -13.51 -2.65 21.75
C ILE A 222 -14.97 -3.10 21.72
N LYS A 223 -15.16 -4.41 21.77
CA LYS A 223 -16.48 -5.05 21.87
C LYS A 223 -16.54 -5.86 23.16
N GLU A 224 -17.66 -5.74 23.88
CA GLU A 224 -17.92 -6.56 25.06
C GLU A 224 -17.85 -8.06 24.73
N GLY A 225 -17.13 -8.83 25.54
CA GLY A 225 -16.96 -10.27 25.35
C GLY A 225 -15.88 -10.68 24.36
N THR A 226 -15.08 -9.77 23.81
CA THR A 226 -13.88 -10.08 23.00
C THR A 226 -12.61 -9.84 23.80
N ASN A 227 -11.59 -10.67 23.59
CA ASN A 227 -10.26 -10.51 24.17
C ASN A 227 -9.26 -9.85 23.20
N LEU A 228 -9.73 -9.37 22.03
CA LEU A 228 -8.88 -8.67 21.10
C LEU A 228 -8.51 -7.29 21.66
N PRO A 229 -7.25 -6.89 21.56
CA PRO A 229 -6.83 -5.51 21.83
C PRO A 229 -7.63 -4.54 20.97
N GLY A 230 -7.91 -3.35 21.49
CA GLY A 230 -8.67 -2.36 20.74
C GLY A 230 -8.77 -1.03 21.46
N SER A 231 -9.42 -0.07 20.82
CA SER A 231 -9.68 1.28 21.32
C SER A 231 -11.18 1.52 21.50
N LYS A 232 -11.54 2.50 22.33
CA LYS A 232 -12.94 2.94 22.52
C LYS A 232 -13.40 3.81 21.35
N THR A 233 -13.36 3.24 20.15
CA THR A 233 -13.68 3.91 18.89
C THR A 233 -14.92 3.30 18.24
N LYS A 234 -15.45 3.96 17.19
CA LYS A 234 -16.65 3.55 16.45
C LYS A 234 -16.47 3.87 14.96
N GLY A 235 -15.45 3.33 14.35
CA GLY A 235 -15.17 3.58 12.95
C GLY A 235 -14.84 2.32 12.19
N LEU A 236 -14.49 2.48 10.91
CA LEU A 236 -13.84 1.46 10.13
C LEU A 236 -12.60 0.97 10.86
N GLN A 237 -12.31 -0.31 10.83
CA GLN A 237 -11.21 -0.92 11.58
C GLN A 237 -10.42 -1.91 10.73
N ASN A 238 -9.14 -2.06 11.06
CA ASN A 238 -8.25 -2.97 10.33
C ASN A 238 -8.72 -4.42 10.41
N TYR A 239 -8.96 -4.91 11.63
CA TYR A 239 -9.15 -6.34 11.89
C TYR A 239 -10.41 -6.92 11.27
N ASP A 240 -11.58 -6.28 11.53
CA ASP A 240 -12.86 -6.81 11.08
C ASP A 240 -13.28 -6.34 9.68
N ASP A 241 -12.89 -5.12 9.27
CA ASP A 241 -13.40 -4.51 8.04
C ASP A 241 -12.41 -4.61 6.87
N LEU A 242 -11.11 -4.50 7.16
CA LEU A 242 -10.04 -4.54 6.16
C LEU A 242 -9.24 -5.85 6.16
N TYR A 243 -9.55 -6.74 7.10
CA TYR A 243 -8.91 -8.05 7.26
C TYR A 243 -7.40 -7.96 7.48
N ALA A 244 -6.96 -6.88 8.12
CA ALA A 244 -5.57 -6.56 8.39
C ALA A 244 -5.24 -6.76 9.87
N ASP A 245 -4.56 -7.85 10.20
CA ASP A 245 -4.13 -8.16 11.58
C ASP A 245 -2.74 -7.55 11.85
N VAL A 246 -2.73 -6.23 12.00
CA VAL A 246 -1.51 -5.43 12.13
C VAL A 246 -0.66 -5.85 13.32
N LEU A 247 -1.29 -6.18 14.46
CA LEU A 247 -0.59 -6.63 15.66
C LEU A 247 0.08 -7.98 15.44
N PHE A 248 -0.57 -8.88 14.69
CA PHE A 248 0.04 -10.15 14.35
C PHE A 248 1.32 -9.97 13.53
N TRP A 249 1.34 -8.98 12.61
CA TRP A 249 2.53 -8.71 11.80
C TRP A 249 3.69 -8.17 12.63
N VAL A 250 3.41 -7.24 13.54
CA VAL A 250 4.42 -6.66 14.46
C VAL A 250 4.98 -7.75 15.38
N ASN A 251 4.11 -8.51 16.04
CA ASN A 251 4.50 -9.56 16.98
C ASN A 251 5.32 -10.69 16.33
N ASN A 252 5.20 -10.87 15.02
CA ASN A 252 6.01 -11.83 14.26
C ASN A 252 7.24 -11.21 13.59
N GLY A 253 7.47 -9.90 13.73
CA GLY A 253 8.60 -9.20 13.12
C GLY A 253 8.56 -9.20 11.59
N TRP A 254 7.36 -9.19 10.99
CA TRP A 254 7.20 -9.22 9.53
C TRP A 254 7.30 -7.85 8.88
N VAL A 255 7.21 -6.80 9.67
CA VAL A 255 7.31 -5.40 9.24
C VAL A 255 8.36 -4.67 10.10
N ASP A 256 9.10 -3.75 9.48
CA ASP A 256 10.15 -2.99 10.18
C ASP A 256 9.60 -1.71 10.83
N TYR A 257 8.49 -1.16 10.29
CA TYR A 257 7.82 -0.01 10.87
C TYR A 257 6.36 0.10 10.44
N LEU A 258 5.57 0.78 11.28
CA LEU A 258 4.18 1.14 11.00
C LEU A 258 4.02 2.65 10.99
N VAL A 259 3.11 3.15 10.14
CA VAL A 259 2.66 4.55 10.10
C VAL A 259 1.13 4.56 10.11
N PRO A 260 0.47 4.33 11.25
CA PRO A 260 -0.99 4.30 11.33
C PRO A 260 -1.61 5.62 10.87
N GLN A 261 -2.67 5.54 10.08
CA GLN A 261 -3.34 6.69 9.49
C GLN A 261 -4.32 7.33 10.48
N ILE A 262 -3.79 8.00 11.51
CA ILE A 262 -4.55 8.71 12.54
C ILE A 262 -4.75 10.15 12.10
N TYR A 263 -5.81 10.40 11.32
CA TYR A 263 -6.11 11.72 10.74
C TYR A 263 -7.18 12.50 11.49
N TRP A 264 -7.56 12.06 12.69
CA TRP A 264 -8.61 12.69 13.49
C TRP A 264 -8.01 13.60 14.57
N GLU A 265 -8.79 14.58 14.99
CA GLU A 265 -8.43 15.49 16.07
C GLU A 265 -8.64 14.85 17.45
N ILE A 266 -8.01 15.43 18.47
CA ILE A 266 -8.27 15.11 19.87
C ILE A 266 -9.73 15.43 20.19
N GLY A 267 -10.45 14.48 20.82
CA GLY A 267 -11.87 14.60 21.14
C GLY A 267 -12.81 14.23 20.00
N HIS A 268 -12.32 13.67 18.90
CA HIS A 268 -13.19 13.18 17.82
C HIS A 268 -14.11 12.05 18.30
N PRO A 269 -15.45 12.13 18.14
CA PRO A 269 -16.40 11.24 18.83
C PRO A 269 -16.34 9.78 18.40
N ALA A 270 -15.77 9.47 17.23
CA ALA A 270 -15.67 8.11 16.71
C ALA A 270 -14.23 7.58 16.69
N ALA A 271 -13.22 8.45 16.73
CA ALA A 271 -11.81 8.07 16.59
C ALA A 271 -10.92 9.15 17.24
N ASP A 272 -10.96 9.24 18.57
CA ASP A 272 -10.17 10.20 19.32
C ASP A 272 -8.67 9.91 19.16
N TYR A 273 -7.89 10.94 18.81
CA TYR A 273 -6.46 10.81 18.61
C TYR A 273 -5.73 10.30 19.85
N ASP A 274 -6.06 10.84 21.04
CA ASP A 274 -5.41 10.44 22.30
C ASP A 274 -5.73 8.97 22.65
N GLU A 275 -6.96 8.53 22.40
CA GLU A 275 -7.37 7.14 22.61
C GLU A 275 -6.56 6.18 21.69
N LEU A 276 -6.40 6.54 20.43
CA LEU A 276 -5.65 5.74 19.46
C LEU A 276 -4.16 5.70 19.79
N MET A 277 -3.57 6.84 20.17
CA MET A 277 -2.17 6.91 20.58
C MET A 277 -1.88 6.16 21.88
N ALA A 278 -2.84 6.13 22.82
CA ALA A 278 -2.71 5.36 24.05
C ALA A 278 -2.72 3.85 23.78
N GLN A 279 -3.53 3.39 22.84
CA GLN A 279 -3.55 1.99 22.41
C GLN A 279 -2.19 1.55 21.85
N GLU A 280 -1.61 2.33 20.93
CA GLU A 280 -0.32 2.00 20.31
C GLU A 280 0.84 1.95 21.32
N LYS A 281 0.83 2.82 22.33
CA LYS A 281 1.82 2.78 23.40
C LYS A 281 1.69 1.54 24.29
N ALA A 282 0.46 1.17 24.66
CA ALA A 282 0.20 0.00 25.50
C ALA A 282 0.62 -1.32 24.84
N GLU A 283 0.70 -1.35 23.51
CA GLU A 283 1.14 -2.52 22.77
C GLU A 283 2.65 -2.61 22.65
N LYS A 284 3.35 -1.47 22.50
CA LYS A 284 4.83 -1.43 22.56
C LYS A 284 5.41 -1.81 23.92
N GLU A 285 4.71 -1.55 25.02
CA GLU A 285 5.17 -1.86 26.38
C GLU A 285 5.01 -3.35 26.76
N LYS A 286 4.41 -4.17 25.89
CA LYS A 286 4.28 -5.62 26.09
C LYS A 286 5.41 -6.44 25.46
N GLU A 287 6.28 -5.77 24.67
CA GLU A 287 7.51 -6.34 24.12
C GLU A 287 8.70 -6.14 25.11
#